data_450f90d311634858931570aea7a16cc4
#
_entry.id   450f90d311634858931570aea7a16cc4
#
_cell.length_a   1.000
_cell.length_b   1.000
_cell.length_c   1.000
_cell.angle_alpha   90.00
_cell.angle_beta   90.00
_cell.angle_gamma   90.00
#
_symmetry.space_group_name_H-M   'P 1'
#
loop_
_entity.id
_entity.type
_entity.pdbx_description
1 polymer ?
#
loop_
_entity_poly.entity_id
_entity_poly.type
_entity_poly.pdbx_seq_one_letter_code
_entity_poly.pdbx_strand_id
1 'polypeptide(L)'
;MDMTIADYFLQLPEKMHFAEVQELSDGGTKYYRMLSDYGSGSFQLIRFDDDLLFILIADFTPKETFEKVAAISEEYIEISQFETDSSTFKIGRRKTQPVGKGIFCYVNTKKTTYVYCEKGKPVRFTKVILTRKYFDTFFREYYGQDYEQSKSAQEYLLRNPNLPEMNFVFRQIRDCQATGNPLRLYLQSKVLELLSLVMKGMGNEEEHIPVRLDYKDIRGLKKSVAYMKKDLAAYPSGVKLAQIAGMSATRYQLAFRKYFGTTPYEYLKEMRLNQALLLLKNSDCGIAVIAAKVGYHHSGHFAKLFKSVYGIGPREYRLASAAVSRPIYDHI
;
A
#
# COMPACT_ATOMS: atom_id res chain seq x y z
N MET A 1 20.78 -15.06 21.69
CA MET A 1 20.52 -15.68 20.37
C MET A 1 20.15 -14.59 19.40
N ASP A 2 20.79 -14.57 18.27
CA ASP A 2 20.44 -13.65 17.19
C ASP A 2 19.09 -14.08 16.61
N MET A 3 18.10 -13.18 16.66
CA MET A 3 16.76 -13.45 16.17
C MET A 3 16.74 -13.40 14.63
N THR A 4 16.35 -14.50 13.99
CA THR A 4 16.17 -14.53 12.54
C THR A 4 14.91 -13.76 12.14
N ILE A 5 14.80 -13.43 10.86
CA ILE A 5 13.60 -12.77 10.32
C ILE A 5 12.37 -13.68 10.42
N ALA A 6 12.54 -14.99 10.19
CA ALA A 6 11.50 -15.99 10.30
C ALA A 6 10.99 -16.10 11.75
N ASP A 7 11.90 -16.27 12.72
CA ASP A 7 11.54 -16.35 14.14
C ASP A 7 10.78 -15.12 14.61
N TYR A 8 11.24 -13.94 14.17
CA TYR A 8 10.61 -12.69 14.54
C TYR A 8 9.15 -12.61 14.03
N PHE A 9 8.93 -12.86 12.73
CA PHE A 9 7.57 -12.76 12.16
C PHE A 9 6.63 -13.87 12.60
N LEU A 10 7.15 -15.04 12.95
CA LEU A 10 6.33 -16.12 13.54
C LEU A 10 5.90 -15.81 14.98
N GLN A 11 6.74 -15.15 15.78
CA GLN A 11 6.41 -14.76 17.15
C GLN A 11 5.65 -13.44 17.24
N LEU A 12 5.67 -12.63 16.17
CA LEU A 12 5.08 -11.29 16.17
C LEU A 12 3.58 -11.26 16.48
N PRO A 13 2.73 -12.15 15.92
CA PRO A 13 1.30 -12.13 16.21
C PRO A 13 1.01 -12.36 17.69
N GLU A 14 1.64 -13.32 18.32
CA GLU A 14 1.49 -13.61 19.75
C GLU A 14 1.90 -12.41 20.62
N LYS A 15 3.05 -11.79 20.32
CA LYS A 15 3.54 -10.58 21.01
C LYS A 15 2.62 -9.36 20.83
N MET A 16 1.78 -9.38 19.82
CA MET A 16 0.77 -8.35 19.54
C MET A 16 -0.65 -8.77 19.96
N HIS A 17 -0.77 -9.85 20.75
CA HIS A 17 -2.03 -10.38 21.23
C HIS A 17 -3.01 -10.84 20.13
N PHE A 18 -2.47 -11.49 19.09
CA PHE A 18 -3.25 -12.14 18.06
C PHE A 18 -3.25 -13.66 18.26
N ALA A 19 -4.39 -14.30 18.13
CA ALA A 19 -4.54 -15.74 18.09
C ALA A 19 -4.68 -16.24 16.64
N GLU A 20 -4.06 -17.36 16.32
CA GLU A 20 -4.15 -18.00 15.02
C GLU A 20 -5.56 -18.57 14.79
N VAL A 21 -6.11 -18.36 13.59
CA VAL A 21 -7.39 -18.94 13.13
C VAL A 21 -7.05 -20.16 12.28
N GLN A 22 -7.05 -21.34 12.89
CA GLN A 22 -6.59 -22.60 12.29
C GLN A 22 -7.35 -22.98 11.02
N GLU A 23 -8.67 -22.74 10.98
CA GLU A 23 -9.53 -23.09 9.85
C GLU A 23 -9.20 -22.30 8.58
N LEU A 24 -8.55 -21.14 8.72
CA LEU A 24 -8.15 -20.28 7.62
C LEU A 24 -6.66 -20.41 7.29
N SER A 25 -5.88 -21.07 8.14
CA SER A 25 -4.42 -21.19 8.00
C SER A 25 -4.04 -22.43 7.19
N ASP A 26 -2.96 -22.31 6.42
CA ASP A 26 -2.33 -23.42 5.70
C ASP A 26 -0.81 -23.46 5.95
N GLY A 27 -0.09 -24.37 5.29
CA GLY A 27 1.36 -24.55 5.50
C GLY A 27 2.22 -23.32 5.18
N GLY A 28 1.72 -22.34 4.41
CA GLY A 28 2.45 -21.13 4.00
C GLY A 28 1.76 -19.83 4.36
N THR A 29 0.46 -19.89 4.67
CA THR A 29 -0.35 -18.72 4.99
C THR A 29 -0.99 -18.88 6.35
N LYS A 30 -0.76 -17.94 7.25
CA LYS A 30 -1.34 -17.93 8.59
C LYS A 30 -2.24 -16.72 8.78
N TYR A 31 -3.45 -16.97 9.28
CA TYR A 31 -4.43 -15.96 9.62
C TYR A 31 -4.55 -15.82 11.12
N TYR A 32 -4.58 -14.59 11.59
CA TYR A 32 -4.66 -14.27 13.01
C TYR A 32 -5.78 -13.27 13.26
N ARG A 33 -6.43 -13.38 14.41
CA ARG A 33 -7.42 -12.44 14.93
C ARG A 33 -6.93 -11.85 16.23
N MET A 34 -7.05 -10.54 16.39
CA MET A 34 -6.72 -9.89 17.65
C MET A 34 -7.65 -10.37 18.76
N LEU A 35 -7.09 -10.70 19.92
CA LEU A 35 -7.87 -11.09 21.08
C LEU A 35 -8.75 -9.92 21.54
N SER A 36 -10.02 -10.18 21.85
CA SER A 36 -11.04 -9.16 22.13
C SER A 36 -10.68 -8.21 23.27
N ASP A 37 -9.92 -8.67 24.24
CA ASP A 37 -9.48 -7.86 25.37
C ASP A 37 -8.48 -6.78 24.96
N TYR A 38 -7.70 -7.05 23.91
CA TYR A 38 -6.63 -6.18 23.42
C TYR A 38 -7.03 -5.31 22.22
N GLY A 39 -8.13 -5.63 21.55
CA GLY A 39 -8.59 -4.85 20.41
C GLY A 39 -9.51 -5.62 19.46
N SER A 40 -9.48 -5.21 18.19
CA SER A 40 -10.21 -5.88 17.11
C SER A 40 -9.41 -5.84 15.82
N GLY A 41 -9.69 -6.79 14.92
CA GLY A 41 -9.09 -6.82 13.60
C GLY A 41 -8.30 -8.09 13.33
N SER A 42 -7.56 -8.08 12.23
CA SER A 42 -6.87 -9.25 11.71
C SER A 42 -5.44 -8.96 11.26
N PHE A 43 -4.66 -10.02 11.21
CA PHE A 43 -3.30 -10.04 10.70
C PHE A 43 -3.11 -11.30 9.87
N GLN A 44 -2.50 -11.17 8.70
CA GLN A 44 -2.15 -12.29 7.84
C GLN A 44 -0.66 -12.30 7.59
N LEU A 45 -0.02 -13.46 7.75
CA LEU A 45 1.38 -13.71 7.45
C LEU A 45 1.48 -14.78 6.37
N ILE A 46 2.10 -14.47 5.26
CA ILE A 46 2.35 -15.39 4.15
C ILE A 46 3.86 -15.54 4.00
N ARG A 47 4.33 -16.79 4.08
CA ARG A 47 5.74 -17.16 3.92
C ARG A 47 5.95 -17.84 2.59
N PHE A 48 7.04 -17.51 1.92
CA PHE A 48 7.45 -18.13 0.65
C PHE A 48 8.83 -18.76 0.78
N ASP A 49 9.01 -19.85 0.07
CA ASP A 49 10.24 -20.57 -0.24
C ASP A 49 11.40 -20.33 0.74
N ASP A 50 11.56 -21.24 1.70
CA ASP A 50 12.65 -21.22 2.69
C ASP A 50 12.93 -19.85 3.34
N ASP A 51 11.85 -19.09 3.64
CA ASP A 51 11.94 -17.78 4.30
C ASP A 51 12.66 -16.68 3.47
N LEU A 52 12.60 -16.79 2.16
CA LEU A 52 13.17 -15.77 1.26
C LEU A 52 12.31 -14.51 1.18
N LEU A 53 10.99 -14.68 1.27
CA LEU A 53 9.98 -13.64 1.08
C LEU A 53 8.85 -13.81 2.09
N PHE A 54 8.44 -12.69 2.69
CA PHE A 54 7.26 -12.62 3.55
C PHE A 54 6.32 -11.52 3.07
N ILE A 55 5.01 -11.78 3.17
CA ILE A 55 3.99 -10.75 2.97
C ILE A 55 3.16 -10.67 4.25
N LEU A 56 2.97 -9.46 4.76
CA LEU A 56 2.18 -9.17 5.94
C LEU A 56 1.03 -8.24 5.56
N ILE A 57 -0.19 -8.62 5.93
CA ILE A 57 -1.37 -7.80 5.73
C ILE A 57 -2.03 -7.60 7.10
N ALA A 58 -2.26 -6.36 7.50
CA ALA A 58 -2.82 -6.05 8.79
C ALA A 58 -3.92 -4.98 8.69
N ASP A 59 -5.01 -5.21 9.41
CA ASP A 59 -6.07 -4.24 9.65
C ASP A 59 -6.61 -4.48 11.07
N PHE A 60 -6.18 -3.64 12.02
CA PHE A 60 -6.57 -3.80 13.42
C PHE A 60 -6.63 -2.45 14.15
N THR A 61 -7.37 -2.44 15.27
CA THR A 61 -7.47 -1.29 16.17
C THR A 61 -7.20 -1.75 17.60
N PRO A 62 -6.08 -1.32 18.21
CA PRO A 62 -5.74 -1.72 19.57
C PRO A 62 -6.57 -0.97 20.61
N LYS A 63 -6.93 -1.64 21.71
CA LYS A 63 -7.59 -1.03 22.87
C LYS A 63 -6.62 -0.30 23.80
N GLU A 64 -5.33 -0.59 23.70
CA GLU A 64 -4.26 0.04 24.45
C GLU A 64 -3.07 0.38 23.55
N THR A 65 -2.30 1.40 23.92
CA THR A 65 -1.05 1.71 23.22
C THR A 65 -0.01 0.64 23.51
N PHE A 66 0.60 0.10 22.48
CA PHE A 66 1.69 -0.86 22.66
C PHE A 66 2.90 -0.54 21.79
N GLU A 67 4.05 -1.00 22.25
CA GLU A 67 5.32 -0.91 21.55
C GLU A 67 5.70 -2.29 20.99
N LYS A 68 6.06 -2.30 19.72
CA LYS A 68 6.64 -3.45 19.05
C LYS A 68 8.13 -3.23 18.86
N VAL A 69 8.96 -4.13 19.39
CA VAL A 69 10.41 -4.09 19.26
C VAL A 69 10.86 -5.17 18.28
N ALA A 70 11.67 -4.78 17.31
CA ALA A 70 12.30 -5.69 16.37
C ALA A 70 13.83 -5.55 16.43
N ALA A 71 14.49 -6.61 16.90
CA ALA A 71 15.95 -6.74 16.94
C ALA A 71 16.36 -7.93 16.05
N ILE A 72 16.26 -7.74 14.72
CA ILE A 72 16.52 -8.77 13.73
C ILE A 72 17.98 -8.66 13.27
N SER A 73 18.72 -9.74 13.38
CA SER A 73 20.14 -9.85 13.04
C SER A 73 20.41 -10.04 11.53
N GLU A 74 19.38 -10.35 10.75
CA GLU A 74 19.46 -10.57 9.31
C GLU A 74 19.15 -9.30 8.53
N GLU A 75 19.79 -9.15 7.36
CA GLU A 75 19.53 -8.03 6.45
C GLU A 75 18.32 -8.35 5.55
N TYR A 76 17.44 -7.35 5.38
CA TYR A 76 16.29 -7.43 4.49
C TYR A 76 15.88 -6.05 3.98
N ILE A 77 15.13 -6.05 2.89
CA ILE A 77 14.45 -4.88 2.37
C ILE A 77 12.94 -5.06 2.59
N GLU A 78 12.30 -4.09 3.22
CA GLU A 78 10.84 -4.02 3.37
C GLU A 78 10.30 -2.93 2.46
N ILE A 79 9.34 -3.29 1.60
CA ILE A 79 8.52 -2.32 0.85
C ILE A 79 7.13 -2.43 1.43
N SER A 80 6.60 -1.33 1.95
CA SER A 80 5.34 -1.32 2.67
C SER A 80 4.44 -0.17 2.26
N GLN A 81 3.12 -0.44 2.24
CA GLN A 81 2.10 0.58 2.12
C GLN A 81 1.36 0.72 3.44
N PHE A 82 1.31 1.95 3.96
CA PHE A 82 0.48 2.31 5.11
C PHE A 82 -0.73 3.12 4.67
N GLU A 83 -1.91 2.75 5.15
CA GLU A 83 -3.18 3.43 4.84
C GLU A 83 -3.66 4.34 5.97
N THR A 84 -3.03 4.25 7.13
CA THR A 84 -3.35 5.03 8.33
C THR A 84 -2.12 5.78 8.85
N ASP A 85 -2.33 6.86 9.58
CA ASP A 85 -1.28 7.71 10.18
C ASP A 85 -1.14 7.42 11.69
N SER A 86 -1.49 6.23 12.13
CA SER A 86 -1.71 5.87 13.54
C SER A 86 -0.51 5.22 14.23
N SER A 87 0.62 5.17 13.56
CA SER A 87 1.83 4.56 14.11
C SER A 87 3.01 5.51 14.04
N THR A 88 3.96 5.32 14.96
CA THR A 88 5.26 5.97 14.90
C THR A 88 6.37 4.92 14.96
N PHE A 89 7.53 5.22 14.41
CA PHE A 89 8.67 4.31 14.44
C PHE A 89 9.96 5.04 14.85
N LYS A 90 10.91 4.23 15.35
CA LYS A 90 12.22 4.69 15.76
C LYS A 90 13.26 3.63 15.40
N ILE A 91 14.41 4.04 14.92
CA ILE A 91 15.54 3.15 14.60
C ILE A 91 16.69 3.45 15.56
N GLY A 92 17.06 2.48 16.38
CA GLY A 92 18.13 2.61 17.38
C GLY A 92 17.92 3.84 18.26
N ARG A 93 18.91 4.73 18.31
CA ARG A 93 18.87 5.97 19.13
C ARG A 93 18.32 7.19 18.38
N ARG A 94 17.80 7.05 17.16
CA ARG A 94 17.25 8.17 16.38
C ARG A 94 15.95 8.69 16.99
N LYS A 95 15.54 9.90 16.60
CA LYS A 95 14.23 10.47 17.01
C LYS A 95 13.09 9.63 16.45
N THR A 96 12.02 9.49 17.22
CA THR A 96 10.76 8.88 16.78
C THR A 96 10.17 9.69 15.61
N GLN A 97 9.70 9.00 14.58
CA GLN A 97 9.11 9.59 13.39
C GLN A 97 7.72 9.02 13.16
N PRO A 98 6.74 9.82 12.73
CA PRO A 98 5.43 9.30 12.36
C PRO A 98 5.54 8.44 11.10
N VAL A 99 4.79 7.34 11.07
CA VAL A 99 4.52 6.58 9.86
C VAL A 99 3.30 7.21 9.21
N GLY A 100 3.52 7.99 8.16
CA GLY A 100 2.41 8.59 7.40
C GLY A 100 1.79 7.60 6.41
N LYS A 101 0.66 7.99 5.80
CA LYS A 101 0.09 7.23 4.67
C LYS A 101 1.03 7.26 3.47
N GLY A 102 1.16 6.13 2.79
CA GLY A 102 1.97 6.02 1.57
C GLY A 102 2.85 4.78 1.54
N ILE A 103 3.74 4.77 0.56
CA ILE A 103 4.70 3.70 0.35
C ILE A 103 6.01 4.07 1.03
N PHE A 104 6.58 3.11 1.73
CA PHE A 104 7.85 3.22 2.42
C PHE A 104 8.76 2.08 2.02
N CYS A 105 10.05 2.35 1.98
CA CYS A 105 11.08 1.34 1.89
C CYS A 105 11.98 1.44 3.12
N TYR A 106 12.17 0.33 3.79
CA TYR A 106 13.06 0.20 4.92
C TYR A 106 14.11 -0.87 4.64
N VAL A 107 15.37 -0.52 4.80
CA VAL A 107 16.50 -1.47 4.73
C VAL A 107 16.94 -1.76 6.16
N ASN A 108 16.81 -3.01 6.57
CA ASN A 108 17.28 -3.42 7.88
C ASN A 108 18.82 -3.51 7.89
N THR A 109 19.41 -2.69 8.74
CA THR A 109 20.86 -2.66 8.97
C THR A 109 21.23 -3.27 10.33
N LYS A 110 20.49 -4.26 10.78
CA LYS A 110 20.67 -4.97 12.07
C LYS A 110 20.51 -4.06 13.30
N LYS A 111 19.83 -2.94 13.15
CA LYS A 111 19.53 -2.02 14.26
C LYS A 111 18.15 -2.31 14.81
N THR A 112 18.03 -2.28 16.13
CA THR A 112 16.74 -2.41 16.79
C THR A 112 15.77 -1.32 16.32
N THR A 113 14.58 -1.72 15.93
CA THR A 113 13.48 -0.83 15.56
C THR A 113 12.35 -0.93 16.57
N TYR A 114 11.71 0.20 16.80
CA TYR A 114 10.58 0.33 17.71
C TYR A 114 9.40 0.89 16.93
N VAL A 115 8.25 0.24 17.02
CA VAL A 115 7.01 0.72 16.40
C VAL A 115 5.97 0.88 17.48
N TYR A 116 5.37 2.06 17.56
CA TYR A 116 4.32 2.38 18.53
C TYR A 116 2.98 2.44 17.81
N CYS A 117 2.00 1.70 18.32
CA CYS A 117 0.62 1.71 17.85
C CYS A 117 -0.25 2.34 18.93
N GLU A 118 -0.95 3.43 18.58
CA GLU A 118 -1.71 4.22 19.55
C GLU A 118 -3.10 3.59 19.81
N LYS A 119 -3.53 3.64 21.08
CA LYS A 119 -4.86 3.23 21.54
C LYS A 119 -5.98 3.82 20.68
N GLY A 120 -6.92 2.97 20.27
CA GLY A 120 -8.14 3.36 19.55
C GLY A 120 -7.91 3.86 18.12
N LYS A 121 -6.65 3.88 17.64
CA LYS A 121 -6.35 4.29 16.27
C LYS A 121 -6.20 3.06 15.35
N PRO A 122 -6.90 3.02 14.20
CA PRO A 122 -6.77 1.91 13.27
C PRO A 122 -5.36 1.86 12.67
N VAL A 123 -4.77 0.69 12.63
CA VAL A 123 -3.48 0.40 11.99
C VAL A 123 -3.74 -0.49 10.78
N ARG A 124 -3.45 0.03 9.59
CA ARG A 124 -3.67 -0.70 8.34
C ARG A 124 -2.45 -0.60 7.45
N PHE A 125 -1.89 -1.75 7.10
CA PHE A 125 -0.73 -1.83 6.21
C PHE A 125 -0.67 -3.14 5.42
N THR A 126 0.06 -3.09 4.32
CA THR A 126 0.53 -4.26 3.58
C THR A 126 2.05 -4.14 3.43
N LYS A 127 2.79 -5.18 3.77
CA LYS A 127 4.26 -5.22 3.73
C LYS A 127 4.74 -6.40 2.89
N VAL A 128 5.73 -6.12 2.07
CA VAL A 128 6.53 -7.12 1.34
C VAL A 128 7.95 -7.05 1.91
N ILE A 129 8.45 -8.16 2.41
CA ILE A 129 9.74 -8.26 3.06
C ILE A 129 10.58 -9.27 2.29
N LEU A 130 11.69 -8.79 1.75
CA LEU A 130 12.61 -9.53 0.90
C LEU A 130 13.93 -9.67 1.64
N THR A 131 14.31 -10.91 1.94
CA THR A 131 15.56 -11.19 2.65
C THR A 131 16.78 -10.94 1.75
N ARG A 132 17.94 -10.75 2.34
CA ARG A 132 19.20 -10.71 1.57
C ARG A 132 19.36 -11.95 0.69
N LYS A 133 18.99 -13.12 1.21
CA LYS A 133 19.07 -14.39 0.48
C LYS A 133 18.18 -14.38 -0.79
N TYR A 134 16.99 -13.74 -0.76
CA TYR A 134 16.14 -13.57 -1.94
C TYR A 134 16.88 -12.87 -3.08
N PHE A 135 17.56 -11.78 -2.76
CA PHE A 135 18.31 -11.01 -3.78
C PHE A 135 19.57 -11.75 -4.26
N ASP A 136 20.34 -12.29 -3.34
CA ASP A 136 21.64 -12.90 -3.65
C ASP A 136 21.52 -14.27 -4.34
N THR A 137 20.35 -14.91 -4.29
CA THR A 137 20.04 -16.14 -5.02
C THR A 137 19.13 -15.87 -6.20
N PHE A 138 17.82 -15.86 -5.96
CA PHE A 138 16.80 -15.77 -7.00
C PHE A 138 16.91 -14.49 -7.85
N PHE A 139 16.99 -13.32 -7.23
CA PHE A 139 16.91 -12.07 -7.98
C PHE A 139 18.16 -11.79 -8.79
N ARG A 140 19.34 -12.16 -8.28
CA ARG A 140 20.61 -12.07 -9.03
C ARG A 140 20.63 -13.02 -10.21
N GLU A 141 20.17 -14.27 -10.03
CA GLU A 141 20.18 -15.28 -11.08
C GLU A 141 19.31 -14.87 -12.28
N TYR A 142 18.11 -14.38 -12.02
CA TYR A 142 17.13 -14.07 -13.08
C TYR A 142 17.21 -12.63 -13.60
N TYR A 143 17.69 -11.67 -12.81
CA TYR A 143 17.60 -10.23 -13.13
C TYR A 143 18.94 -9.51 -13.01
N GLY A 144 20.01 -10.20 -12.64
CA GLY A 144 21.38 -9.64 -12.58
C GLY A 144 21.62 -8.60 -11.49
N GLN A 145 20.69 -8.44 -10.53
CA GLN A 145 20.82 -7.50 -9.41
C GLN A 145 20.91 -8.22 -8.08
N ASP A 146 21.82 -7.79 -7.23
CA ASP A 146 21.99 -8.32 -5.88
C ASP A 146 21.38 -7.41 -4.80
N TYR A 147 21.53 -7.82 -3.54
CA TYR A 147 21.03 -7.09 -2.39
C TYR A 147 21.64 -5.67 -2.28
N GLU A 148 22.94 -5.52 -2.53
CA GLU A 148 23.62 -4.23 -2.37
C GLU A 148 23.10 -3.20 -3.39
N GLN A 149 22.92 -3.62 -4.65
CA GLN A 149 22.34 -2.78 -5.70
C GLN A 149 20.88 -2.42 -5.39
N SER A 150 20.12 -3.35 -4.82
CA SER A 150 18.71 -3.16 -4.48
C SER A 150 18.47 -2.21 -3.30
N LYS A 151 19.49 -1.92 -2.48
CA LYS A 151 19.39 -0.93 -1.38
C LYS A 151 19.09 0.49 -1.88
N SER A 152 19.50 0.85 -3.08
CA SER A 152 19.20 2.15 -3.69
C SER A 152 17.69 2.39 -3.90
N ALA A 153 16.88 1.32 -3.91
CA ALA A 153 15.43 1.42 -3.89
C ALA A 153 14.90 2.24 -2.70
N GLN A 154 15.57 2.21 -1.55
CA GLN A 154 15.20 3.00 -0.38
C GLN A 154 15.24 4.51 -0.67
N GLU A 155 16.32 4.99 -1.29
CA GLU A 155 16.45 6.41 -1.63
C GLU A 155 15.42 6.82 -2.68
N TYR A 156 15.21 6.00 -3.69
CA TYR A 156 14.20 6.24 -4.72
C TYR A 156 12.79 6.36 -4.12
N LEU A 157 12.36 5.41 -3.27
CA LEU A 157 11.04 5.42 -2.66
C LEU A 157 10.88 6.50 -1.58
N LEU A 158 11.94 6.90 -0.88
CA LEU A 158 11.92 8.06 0.01
C LEU A 158 11.66 9.37 -0.74
N ARG A 159 12.15 9.47 -1.97
CA ARG A 159 11.88 10.64 -2.84
C ARG A 159 10.50 10.57 -3.50
N ASN A 160 9.95 9.36 -3.68
CA ASN A 160 8.70 9.07 -4.41
C ASN A 160 7.73 8.24 -3.56
N PRO A 161 7.23 8.76 -2.41
CA PRO A 161 6.48 7.95 -1.43
C PRO A 161 5.06 7.56 -1.87
N ASN A 162 4.59 8.04 -3.01
CA ASN A 162 3.22 7.78 -3.48
C ASN A 162 3.20 7.54 -4.99
N LEU A 163 3.74 6.41 -5.41
CA LEU A 163 3.64 5.93 -6.78
C LEU A 163 2.27 5.28 -7.00
N PRO A 164 1.40 5.82 -7.88
CA PRO A 164 0.04 5.32 -8.08
C PRO A 164 0.00 3.84 -8.50
N GLU A 165 0.93 3.44 -9.36
CA GLU A 165 1.06 2.07 -9.85
C GLU A 165 1.35 1.11 -8.69
N MET A 166 2.28 1.45 -7.80
CA MET A 166 2.59 0.64 -6.62
C MET A 166 1.41 0.59 -5.64
N ASN A 167 0.68 1.71 -5.44
CA ASN A 167 -0.53 1.72 -4.62
C ASN A 167 -1.59 0.77 -5.17
N PHE A 168 -1.70 0.65 -6.50
CA PHE A 168 -2.62 -0.28 -7.15
C PHE A 168 -2.19 -1.75 -6.90
N VAL A 169 -0.90 -2.06 -7.04
CA VAL A 169 -0.36 -3.40 -6.77
C VAL A 169 -0.58 -3.79 -5.30
N PHE A 170 -0.30 -2.91 -4.35
CA PHE A 170 -0.54 -3.18 -2.93
C PHE A 170 -2.01 -3.45 -2.63
N ARG A 171 -2.93 -2.72 -3.28
CA ARG A 171 -4.37 -3.00 -3.16
C ARG A 171 -4.73 -4.38 -3.71
N GLN A 172 -4.17 -4.77 -4.85
CA GLN A 172 -4.39 -6.10 -5.43
C GLN A 172 -3.87 -7.21 -4.51
N ILE A 173 -2.71 -7.01 -3.85
CA ILE A 173 -2.20 -7.94 -2.84
C ILE A 173 -3.19 -8.09 -1.70
N ARG A 174 -3.64 -6.98 -1.11
CA ARG A 174 -4.55 -6.98 0.05
C ARG A 174 -5.92 -7.57 -0.25
N ASP A 175 -6.49 -7.23 -1.41
CA ASP A 175 -7.87 -7.59 -1.77
C ASP A 175 -7.95 -8.96 -2.47
N CYS A 176 -6.84 -9.72 -2.57
CA CYS A 176 -6.80 -11.04 -3.17
C CYS A 176 -7.61 -12.04 -2.34
N GLN A 177 -8.55 -12.73 -2.99
CA GLN A 177 -9.41 -13.75 -2.37
C GLN A 177 -9.00 -15.18 -2.74
N ALA A 178 -7.92 -15.34 -3.51
CA ALA A 178 -7.40 -16.67 -3.84
C ALA A 178 -6.82 -17.36 -2.58
N THR A 179 -6.74 -18.67 -2.59
CA THR A 179 -6.15 -19.49 -1.52
C THR A 179 -5.18 -20.51 -2.10
N GLY A 180 -4.32 -21.10 -1.25
CA GLY A 180 -3.39 -22.14 -1.65
C GLY A 180 -2.39 -21.72 -2.75
N ASN A 181 -2.09 -22.61 -3.68
CA ASN A 181 -1.11 -22.36 -4.74
C ASN A 181 -1.48 -21.19 -5.68
N PRO A 182 -2.76 -21.00 -6.11
CA PRO A 182 -3.15 -19.82 -6.87
C PRO A 182 -2.84 -18.50 -6.16
N LEU A 183 -3.06 -18.42 -4.84
CA LEU A 183 -2.69 -17.24 -4.03
C LEU A 183 -1.19 -17.01 -4.08
N ARG A 184 -0.39 -18.06 -3.85
CA ARG A 184 1.07 -17.97 -3.83
C ARG A 184 1.61 -17.44 -5.15
N LEU A 185 1.20 -18.03 -6.27
CA LEU A 185 1.61 -17.61 -7.62
C LEU A 185 1.21 -16.16 -7.90
N TYR A 186 -0.02 -15.79 -7.56
CA TYR A 186 -0.51 -14.43 -7.72
C TYR A 186 0.33 -13.43 -6.92
N LEU A 187 0.59 -13.70 -5.65
CA LEU A 187 1.35 -12.80 -4.79
C LEU A 187 2.82 -12.69 -5.24
N GLN A 188 3.45 -13.78 -5.68
CA GLN A 188 4.81 -13.74 -6.25
C GLN A 188 4.85 -12.84 -7.49
N SER A 189 3.85 -12.94 -8.39
CA SER A 189 3.77 -12.06 -9.56
C SER A 189 3.64 -10.58 -9.16
N LYS A 190 2.91 -10.27 -8.08
CA LYS A 190 2.75 -8.90 -7.57
C LYS A 190 4.03 -8.37 -6.92
N VAL A 191 4.80 -9.21 -6.26
CA VAL A 191 6.12 -8.84 -5.74
C VAL A 191 7.08 -8.48 -6.88
N LEU A 192 7.12 -9.29 -7.95
CA LEU A 192 7.93 -8.99 -9.13
C LEU A 192 7.47 -7.70 -9.82
N GLU A 193 6.17 -7.45 -9.90
CA GLU A 193 5.63 -6.19 -10.41
C GLU A 193 6.08 -4.99 -9.57
N LEU A 194 6.03 -5.07 -8.22
CA LEU A 194 6.55 -4.03 -7.34
C LEU A 194 8.03 -3.75 -7.58
N LEU A 195 8.85 -4.80 -7.67
CA LEU A 195 10.29 -4.67 -7.92
C LEU A 195 10.56 -4.07 -9.31
N SER A 196 9.81 -4.48 -10.33
CA SER A 196 9.91 -3.92 -11.69
C SER A 196 9.59 -2.42 -11.72
N LEU A 197 8.54 -1.98 -10.99
CA LEU A 197 8.19 -0.56 -10.89
C LEU A 197 9.30 0.26 -10.21
N VAL A 198 9.90 -0.28 -9.15
CA VAL A 198 11.03 0.36 -8.46
C VAL A 198 12.24 0.47 -9.39
N MET A 199 12.63 -0.63 -10.05
CA MET A 199 13.78 -0.65 -10.97
C MET A 199 13.58 0.32 -12.15
N LYS A 200 12.39 0.31 -12.78
CA LYS A 200 12.03 1.25 -13.84
C LYS A 200 12.15 2.70 -13.37
N GLY A 201 11.67 2.98 -12.17
CA GLY A 201 11.74 4.32 -11.59
C GLY A 201 13.17 4.77 -11.28
N MET A 202 14.01 3.86 -10.81
CA MET A 202 15.44 4.14 -10.57
C MET A 202 16.22 4.38 -11.88
N GLY A 203 15.88 3.64 -12.95
CA GLY A 203 16.52 3.81 -14.27
C GLY A 203 16.12 5.12 -14.99
N ASN A 204 14.97 5.68 -14.64
CA ASN A 204 14.43 6.91 -15.24
C ASN A 204 14.78 8.18 -14.42
N GLU A 205 15.79 8.17 -13.57
CA GLU A 205 16.21 9.34 -12.78
C GLU A 205 16.67 10.55 -13.61
N GLU A 206 16.68 10.49 -14.95
CA GLU A 206 17.00 11.62 -15.82
C GLU A 206 15.96 12.75 -15.82
N GLU A 207 14.72 12.54 -15.39
CA GLU A 207 13.78 13.64 -15.09
C GLU A 207 14.01 14.19 -13.67
N HIS A 208 15.14 14.80 -13.45
CA HIS A 208 15.41 15.51 -12.20
C HIS A 208 14.45 16.69 -12.07
N ILE A 209 13.33 16.48 -11.35
CA ILE A 209 12.41 17.59 -11.03
C ILE A 209 13.14 18.50 -10.02
N PRO A 210 13.55 19.71 -10.40
CA PRO A 210 14.43 20.58 -9.59
C PRO A 210 13.66 21.28 -8.46
N VAL A 211 12.90 20.51 -7.69
CA VAL A 211 12.11 21.02 -6.55
C VAL A 211 12.53 20.30 -5.29
N ARG A 212 13.14 21.01 -4.36
CA ARG A 212 13.33 20.52 -2.99
C ARG A 212 12.04 20.72 -2.21
N LEU A 213 11.49 19.65 -1.63
CA LEU A 213 10.29 19.67 -0.79
C LEU A 213 10.70 19.74 0.67
N ASP A 214 10.13 20.68 1.41
CA ASP A 214 10.21 20.75 2.87
C ASP A 214 8.92 20.23 3.52
N TYR A 215 8.88 20.19 4.84
CA TYR A 215 7.71 19.75 5.60
C TYR A 215 6.46 20.63 5.34
N LYS A 216 6.65 21.94 5.11
CA LYS A 216 5.56 22.88 4.81
C LYS A 216 4.96 22.59 3.44
N ASP A 217 5.80 22.30 2.45
CA ASP A 217 5.38 21.90 1.11
C ASP A 217 4.54 20.61 1.16
N ILE A 218 5.03 19.58 1.84
CA ILE A 218 4.33 18.28 1.98
C ILE A 218 2.97 18.49 2.66
N ARG A 219 2.91 19.29 3.72
CA ARG A 219 1.66 19.62 4.40
C ARG A 219 0.68 20.37 3.48
N GLY A 220 1.19 21.31 2.67
CA GLY A 220 0.39 22.02 1.67
C GLY A 220 -0.18 21.08 0.60
N LEU A 221 0.64 20.20 0.04
CA LEU A 221 0.21 19.19 -0.92
C LEU A 221 -0.87 18.26 -0.33
N LYS A 222 -0.69 17.78 0.90
CA LYS A 222 -1.71 16.96 1.59
C LYS A 222 -3.03 17.72 1.80
N LYS A 223 -2.98 19.03 2.10
CA LYS A 223 -4.18 19.88 2.18
C LYS A 223 -4.91 19.97 0.86
N SER A 224 -4.19 20.13 -0.27
CA SER A 224 -4.80 20.19 -1.60
C SER A 224 -5.50 18.87 -1.97
N VAL A 225 -4.90 17.73 -1.64
CA VAL A 225 -5.54 16.42 -1.81
C VAL A 225 -6.76 16.25 -0.91
N ALA A 226 -6.69 16.68 0.35
CA ALA A 226 -7.84 16.66 1.25
C ALA A 226 -9.01 17.52 0.72
N TYR A 227 -8.70 18.63 0.07
CA TYR A 227 -9.71 19.46 -0.60
C TYR A 227 -10.36 18.72 -1.78
N MET A 228 -9.58 18.06 -2.65
CA MET A 228 -10.12 17.24 -3.75
C MET A 228 -11.05 16.13 -3.23
N LYS A 229 -10.71 15.52 -2.10
CA LYS A 229 -11.49 14.42 -1.49
C LYS A 229 -12.86 14.85 -0.95
N LYS A 230 -13.03 16.12 -0.59
CA LYS A 230 -14.31 16.62 -0.04
C LYS A 230 -15.42 16.55 -1.08
N ASP A 231 -15.11 16.81 -2.34
CA ASP A 231 -16.05 16.75 -3.44
C ASP A 231 -15.34 16.31 -4.72
N LEU A 232 -15.47 15.01 -5.02
CA LEU A 232 -14.88 14.43 -6.22
C LEU A 232 -15.59 14.88 -7.51
N ALA A 233 -16.84 15.37 -7.42
CA ALA A 233 -17.54 15.89 -8.56
C ALA A 233 -17.02 17.28 -8.97
N ALA A 234 -16.55 18.07 -8.02
CA ALA A 234 -15.93 19.36 -8.29
C ALA A 234 -14.60 19.21 -9.04
N TYR A 235 -14.35 20.11 -9.98
CA TYR A 235 -13.08 20.20 -10.70
C TYR A 235 -12.33 21.48 -10.27
N PRO A 236 -11.58 21.43 -9.15
CA PRO A 236 -10.83 22.60 -8.72
C PRO A 236 -9.72 22.93 -9.72
N SER A 237 -9.59 24.21 -10.08
CA SER A 237 -8.50 24.65 -10.95
C SER A 237 -7.13 24.39 -10.29
N GLY A 238 -6.09 24.15 -11.11
CA GLY A 238 -4.73 24.00 -10.62
C GLY A 238 -4.25 25.21 -9.80
N VAL A 239 -4.70 26.42 -10.16
CA VAL A 239 -4.43 27.66 -9.41
C VAL A 239 -5.06 27.59 -8.01
N LYS A 240 -6.32 27.13 -7.89
CA LYS A 240 -6.99 26.98 -6.59
C LYS A 240 -6.26 25.97 -5.70
N LEU A 241 -5.84 24.84 -6.27
CA LEU A 241 -5.11 23.82 -5.54
C LEU A 241 -3.73 24.32 -5.09
N ALA A 242 -3.04 25.08 -5.94
CA ALA A 242 -1.77 25.73 -5.60
C ALA A 242 -1.92 26.73 -4.44
N GLN A 243 -2.99 27.56 -4.46
CA GLN A 243 -3.31 28.47 -3.37
C GLN A 243 -3.55 27.72 -2.04
N ILE A 244 -4.31 26.62 -2.07
CA ILE A 244 -4.55 25.77 -0.90
C ILE A 244 -3.25 25.18 -0.37
N ALA A 245 -2.33 24.81 -1.28
CA ALA A 245 -1.02 24.29 -0.91
C ALA A 245 -0.04 25.39 -0.43
N GLY A 246 -0.37 26.68 -0.62
CA GLY A 246 0.51 27.80 -0.29
C GLY A 246 1.70 27.93 -1.24
N MET A 247 1.51 27.60 -2.52
CA MET A 247 2.54 27.57 -3.57
C MET A 247 2.11 28.37 -4.80
N SER A 248 3.09 28.79 -5.63
CA SER A 248 2.79 29.22 -6.99
C SER A 248 2.29 28.03 -7.84
N ALA A 249 1.54 28.29 -8.91
CA ALA A 249 0.98 27.24 -9.76
C ALA A 249 2.07 26.32 -10.35
N THR A 250 3.16 26.89 -10.85
CA THR A 250 4.29 26.13 -11.39
C THR A 250 4.96 25.26 -10.31
N ARG A 251 5.28 25.85 -9.13
CA ARG A 251 5.86 25.10 -8.02
C ARG A 251 4.93 23.98 -7.57
N TYR A 252 3.62 24.24 -7.49
CA TYR A 252 2.64 23.26 -7.10
C TYR A 252 2.63 22.04 -8.04
N GLN A 253 2.61 22.26 -9.36
CA GLN A 253 2.64 21.18 -10.35
C GLN A 253 3.89 20.31 -10.19
N LEU A 254 5.06 20.93 -10.09
CA LEU A 254 6.33 20.23 -9.93
C LEU A 254 6.41 19.50 -8.56
N ALA A 255 6.02 20.19 -7.48
CA ALA A 255 6.00 19.64 -6.13
C ALA A 255 5.02 18.49 -6.01
N PHE A 256 3.82 18.61 -6.62
CA PHE A 256 2.80 17.58 -6.62
C PHE A 256 3.28 16.33 -7.38
N ARG A 257 3.84 16.54 -8.59
CA ARG A 257 4.41 15.42 -9.38
C ARG A 257 5.56 14.76 -8.65
N LYS A 258 6.44 15.54 -8.02
CA LYS A 258 7.55 14.99 -7.22
C LYS A 258 7.08 14.19 -6.01
N TYR A 259 6.03 14.65 -5.32
CA TYR A 259 5.56 14.00 -4.09
C TYR A 259 4.59 12.84 -4.34
N PHE A 260 3.69 12.98 -5.34
CA PHE A 260 2.65 12.00 -5.65
C PHE A 260 2.95 11.15 -6.89
N GLY A 261 4.05 11.39 -7.60
CA GLY A 261 4.44 10.64 -8.81
C GLY A 261 3.61 10.96 -10.05
N THR A 262 2.58 11.80 -9.94
CA THR A 262 1.63 12.10 -11.02
C THR A 262 1.15 13.54 -10.95
N THR A 263 0.45 14.00 -12.00
CA THR A 263 -0.14 15.35 -11.98
C THR A 263 -1.38 15.42 -11.07
N PRO A 264 -1.76 16.61 -10.55
CA PRO A 264 -2.98 16.77 -9.77
C PRO A 264 -4.24 16.29 -10.50
N TYR A 265 -4.28 16.48 -11.82
CA TYR A 265 -5.38 16.02 -12.67
C TYR A 265 -5.50 14.50 -12.73
N GLU A 266 -4.40 13.80 -13.02
CA GLU A 266 -4.37 12.35 -13.09
C GLU A 266 -4.68 11.74 -11.71
N TYR A 267 -4.16 12.34 -10.64
CA TYR A 267 -4.44 11.92 -9.28
C TYR A 267 -5.94 12.02 -8.93
N LEU A 268 -6.59 13.14 -9.31
CA LEU A 268 -8.05 13.30 -9.12
C LEU A 268 -8.84 12.30 -9.97
N LYS A 269 -8.40 12.06 -11.21
CA LYS A 269 -9.00 11.06 -12.12
C LYS A 269 -8.98 9.67 -11.49
N GLU A 270 -7.84 9.27 -10.92
CA GLU A 270 -7.69 7.99 -10.23
C GLU A 270 -8.61 7.90 -9.00
N MET A 271 -8.67 8.96 -8.18
CA MET A 271 -9.57 9.01 -7.03
C MET A 271 -11.04 8.83 -7.44
N ARG A 272 -11.47 9.47 -8.54
CA ARG A 272 -12.83 9.33 -9.10
C ARG A 272 -13.13 7.90 -9.53
N LEU A 273 -12.21 7.28 -10.26
CA LEU A 273 -12.36 5.89 -10.71
C LEU A 273 -12.38 4.91 -9.53
N ASN A 274 -11.55 5.13 -8.52
CA ASN A 274 -11.54 4.31 -7.30
C ASN A 274 -12.86 4.43 -6.52
N GLN A 275 -13.41 5.65 -6.41
CA GLN A 275 -14.73 5.85 -5.81
C GLN A 275 -15.84 5.19 -6.64
N ALA A 276 -15.72 5.23 -7.98
CA ALA A 276 -16.66 4.54 -8.85
C ALA A 276 -16.66 3.03 -8.64
N LEU A 277 -15.48 2.39 -8.48
CA LEU A 277 -15.38 0.96 -8.14
C LEU A 277 -16.14 0.63 -6.86
N LEU A 278 -15.96 1.44 -5.80
CA LEU A 278 -16.66 1.26 -4.53
C LEU A 278 -18.18 1.36 -4.70
N LEU A 279 -18.64 2.36 -5.46
CA LEU A 279 -20.08 2.54 -5.73
C LEU A 279 -20.64 1.43 -6.60
N LEU A 280 -19.90 0.94 -7.58
CA LEU A 280 -20.32 -0.18 -8.43
C LEU A 280 -20.49 -1.48 -7.63
N LYS A 281 -19.60 -1.71 -6.65
CA LYS A 281 -19.62 -2.90 -5.80
C LYS A 281 -20.70 -2.83 -4.70
N ASN A 282 -20.90 -1.63 -4.10
CA ASN A 282 -21.63 -1.49 -2.84
C ASN A 282 -22.96 -0.73 -2.99
N SER A 283 -23.43 -0.44 -4.21
CA SER A 283 -24.70 0.25 -4.43
C SER A 283 -25.39 -0.18 -5.72
N ASP A 284 -26.72 -0.08 -5.72
CA ASP A 284 -27.57 -0.33 -6.89
C ASP A 284 -27.76 0.91 -7.78
N CYS A 285 -27.03 1.99 -7.51
CA CYS A 285 -27.12 3.22 -8.30
C CYS A 285 -26.86 2.94 -9.78
N GLY A 286 -27.66 3.52 -10.70
CA GLY A 286 -27.43 3.44 -12.13
C GLY A 286 -26.04 3.96 -12.54
N ILE A 287 -25.48 3.44 -13.62
CA ILE A 287 -24.11 3.82 -14.09
C ILE A 287 -24.01 5.33 -14.34
N ALA A 288 -25.09 5.94 -14.89
CA ALA A 288 -25.13 7.38 -15.11
C ALA A 288 -25.09 8.19 -13.79
N VAL A 289 -25.77 7.70 -12.75
CA VAL A 289 -25.77 8.31 -11.42
C VAL A 289 -24.38 8.19 -10.78
N ILE A 290 -23.71 7.04 -10.90
CA ILE A 290 -22.35 6.83 -10.41
C ILE A 290 -21.38 7.77 -11.15
N ALA A 291 -21.46 7.85 -12.49
CA ALA A 291 -20.64 8.76 -13.28
C ALA A 291 -20.79 10.20 -12.78
N ALA A 292 -22.02 10.69 -12.58
CA ALA A 292 -22.28 12.03 -12.07
C ALA A 292 -21.70 12.25 -10.66
N LYS A 293 -21.90 11.29 -9.74
CA LYS A 293 -21.38 11.36 -8.35
C LYS A 293 -19.85 11.44 -8.29
N VAL A 294 -19.16 10.84 -9.26
CA VAL A 294 -17.69 10.89 -9.32
C VAL A 294 -17.18 11.96 -10.29
N GLY A 295 -18.02 12.86 -10.75
CA GLY A 295 -17.63 14.07 -11.51
C GLY A 295 -17.50 13.90 -13.02
N TYR A 296 -18.23 12.94 -13.60
CA TYR A 296 -18.33 12.80 -15.07
C TYR A 296 -19.74 13.15 -15.54
N HIS A 297 -19.88 14.25 -16.28
CA HIS A 297 -21.19 14.72 -16.81
C HIS A 297 -21.77 13.76 -17.86
N HIS A 298 -20.93 13.01 -18.58
CA HIS A 298 -21.36 12.08 -19.62
C HIS A 298 -20.99 10.65 -19.26
N SER A 299 -22.00 9.80 -19.02
CA SER A 299 -21.79 8.40 -18.65
C SER A 299 -21.04 7.59 -19.72
N GLY A 300 -21.17 7.94 -21.00
CA GLY A 300 -20.43 7.33 -22.09
C GLY A 300 -18.93 7.60 -22.02
N HIS A 301 -18.52 8.83 -21.69
CA HIS A 301 -17.12 9.17 -21.47
C HIS A 301 -16.55 8.44 -20.25
N PHE A 302 -17.32 8.42 -19.15
CA PHE A 302 -16.95 7.63 -17.96
C PHE A 302 -16.77 6.15 -18.29
N ALA A 303 -17.70 5.53 -19.03
CA ALA A 303 -17.64 4.12 -19.38
C ALA A 303 -16.41 3.79 -20.25
N LYS A 304 -16.08 4.63 -21.23
CA LYS A 304 -14.88 4.47 -22.06
C LYS A 304 -13.60 4.57 -21.22
N LEU A 305 -13.50 5.58 -20.35
CA LEU A 305 -12.37 5.78 -19.47
C LEU A 305 -12.23 4.61 -18.47
N PHE A 306 -13.34 4.19 -17.86
CA PHE A 306 -13.35 3.05 -16.93
C PHE A 306 -12.84 1.77 -17.63
N LYS A 307 -13.36 1.49 -18.84
CA LYS A 307 -12.91 0.33 -19.64
C LYS A 307 -11.44 0.43 -20.04
N SER A 308 -10.93 1.61 -20.36
CA SER A 308 -9.51 1.79 -20.72
C SER A 308 -8.57 1.51 -19.54
N VAL A 309 -9.04 1.73 -18.30
CA VAL A 309 -8.23 1.56 -17.08
C VAL A 309 -8.37 0.12 -16.52
N TYR A 310 -9.58 -0.44 -16.54
CA TYR A 310 -9.87 -1.73 -15.90
C TYR A 310 -10.12 -2.88 -16.86
N GLY A 311 -10.02 -2.66 -18.17
CA GLY A 311 -10.20 -3.67 -19.22
C GLY A 311 -11.65 -4.01 -19.53
N ILE A 312 -12.58 -3.81 -18.60
CA ILE A 312 -14.03 -4.10 -18.72
C ILE A 312 -14.87 -2.87 -18.41
N GLY A 313 -16.10 -2.84 -18.96
CA GLY A 313 -17.02 -1.73 -18.72
C GLY A 313 -17.60 -1.71 -17.29
N PRO A 314 -18.13 -0.54 -16.81
CA PRO A 314 -18.69 -0.45 -15.46
C PRO A 314 -19.83 -1.42 -15.19
N ARG A 315 -20.66 -1.69 -16.21
CA ARG A 315 -21.78 -2.64 -16.09
C ARG A 315 -21.29 -4.09 -15.96
N GLU A 316 -20.31 -4.46 -16.77
CA GLU A 316 -19.65 -5.79 -16.72
C GLU A 316 -18.97 -5.99 -15.38
N TYR A 317 -18.25 -4.96 -14.89
CA TYR A 317 -17.59 -4.99 -13.59
C TYR A 317 -18.59 -5.23 -12.45
N ARG A 318 -19.75 -4.55 -12.45
CA ARG A 318 -20.81 -4.76 -11.45
C ARG A 318 -21.31 -6.19 -11.44
N LEU A 319 -21.60 -6.75 -12.62
CA LEU A 319 -22.08 -8.13 -12.74
C LEU A 319 -21.05 -9.13 -12.22
N ALA A 320 -19.79 -8.96 -12.61
CA ALA A 320 -18.69 -9.80 -12.12
C ALA A 320 -18.52 -9.70 -10.59
N SER A 321 -18.59 -8.48 -10.02
CA SER A 321 -18.48 -8.28 -8.57
C SER A 321 -19.65 -8.92 -7.82
N ALA A 322 -20.87 -8.87 -8.35
CA ALA A 322 -22.04 -9.50 -7.74
C ALA A 322 -21.99 -11.04 -7.79
N ALA A 323 -21.39 -11.62 -8.85
CA ALA A 323 -21.20 -13.06 -8.98
C ALA A 323 -20.21 -13.61 -7.94
N VAL A 324 -19.15 -12.86 -7.63
CA VAL A 324 -18.14 -13.24 -6.60
C VAL A 324 -18.69 -13.10 -5.18
N SER A 325 -19.69 -12.24 -4.97
CA SER A 325 -20.29 -11.99 -3.64
C SER A 325 -21.42 -12.96 -3.26
N ARG A 326 -21.83 -13.87 -4.14
CA ARG A 326 -22.79 -14.92 -3.79
C ARG A 326 -22.05 -16.07 -3.12
N PRO A 327 -22.38 -16.44 -1.87
CA PRO A 327 -21.87 -17.66 -1.27
C PRO A 327 -22.33 -18.87 -2.12
N ILE A 328 -21.40 -19.81 -2.38
CA ILE A 328 -21.66 -21.07 -3.10
C ILE A 328 -22.47 -22.04 -2.19
N TYR A 329 -23.48 -21.56 -1.49
CA TYR A 329 -24.37 -22.37 -0.65
C TYR A 329 -25.83 -22.10 -1.01
N ASP A 330 -26.24 -22.58 -2.17
CA ASP A 330 -27.66 -22.82 -2.49
C ASP A 330 -27.80 -23.97 -3.49
N HIS A 331 -27.18 -25.11 -3.21
CA HIS A 331 -27.55 -26.42 -3.80
C HIS A 331 -26.91 -27.53 -2.97
N ILE A 332 -27.48 -27.84 -1.81
CA ILE A 332 -27.62 -29.20 -1.26
C ILE A 332 -28.94 -29.27 -0.50
#